data_2657b0fa5b033ebad73493f20e54db0f
#
_entry.id   2657b0fa5b033ebad73493f20e54db0f
#
_cell.length_a   1.000
_cell.length_b   1.000
_cell.length_c   1.000
_cell.angle_alpha   90.00
_cell.angle_beta   90.00
_cell.angle_gamma   90.00
#
_symmetry.space_group_name_H-M   'P 1'
#
loop_
_entity.id
_entity.type
_entity.pdbx_description
1 polymer ?
#
loop_
_entity_poly.entity_id
_entity_poly.type
_entity_poly.pdbx_seq_one_letter_code
_entity_poly.pdbx_strand_id
1 'polypeptide(L)'
;EIMPSLVGSEMCIRDSIWLDLKWIYKEDNDIYTFSGFFSFIVGHIFFISAILQRFAEWDKIIYIVLPVVISLIAAVGMLILEKPLKMNYGKFKVITVVYTFIVALLAFLSGSLALMNGFKIMTLNLMFAGGIFFALSDLILSGTYFGENKKRPIDIITNHTTYYAAQFLIASSLMFLK
;
A
#
# COMPACT_ATOMS: atom_id res chain seq x y z
N GLU A 1 27.44 18.75 12.90
CA GLU A 1 27.34 17.29 13.20
C GLU A 1 26.10 16.57 12.62
N ILE A 2 25.20 17.27 11.94
CA ILE A 2 23.98 16.68 11.33
C ILE A 2 24.23 16.16 9.90
N MET A 3 25.25 16.66 9.21
CA MET A 3 25.56 16.28 7.83
C MET A 3 25.99 14.79 7.62
N PRO A 4 26.80 14.15 8.48
CA PRO A 4 27.19 12.75 8.25
C PRO A 4 26.03 11.76 8.36
N SER A 5 25.01 12.05 9.20
CA SER A 5 23.85 11.17 9.37
C SER A 5 22.87 11.25 8.19
N LEU A 6 22.72 12.43 7.60
CA LEU A 6 21.92 12.65 6.39
C LEU A 6 22.56 11.97 5.16
N VAL A 7 23.87 12.13 4.98
CA VAL A 7 24.64 11.46 3.92
C VAL A 7 24.59 9.93 4.09
N GLY A 8 24.64 9.43 5.33
CA GLY A 8 24.50 8.00 5.62
C GLY A 8 23.10 7.47 5.30
N SER A 9 22.04 8.23 5.58
CA SER A 9 20.67 7.83 5.28
C SER A 9 20.37 7.89 3.77
N GLU A 10 20.87 8.89 3.05
CA GLU A 10 20.73 8.97 1.58
C GLU A 10 21.52 7.86 0.88
N MET A 11 22.71 7.50 1.36
CA MET A 11 23.46 6.34 0.86
C MET A 11 22.69 5.04 1.14
N CYS A 12 22.11 4.88 2.31
CA CYS A 12 21.34 3.69 2.67
C CYS A 12 20.07 3.55 1.81
N ILE A 13 19.37 4.65 1.54
CA ILE A 13 18.20 4.69 0.64
C ILE A 13 18.63 4.39 -0.80
N ARG A 14 19.69 5.02 -1.28
CA ARG A 14 20.24 4.78 -2.62
C ARG A 14 20.74 3.35 -2.79
N ASP A 15 21.41 2.80 -1.80
CA ASP A 15 21.98 1.45 -1.86
C ASP A 15 20.88 0.39 -1.69
N SER A 16 19.84 0.63 -0.91
CA SER A 16 18.68 -0.26 -0.87
C SER A 16 17.88 -0.20 -2.17
N ILE A 17 17.68 0.97 -2.78
CA ILE A 17 17.06 1.09 -4.12
C ILE A 17 17.94 0.41 -5.17
N TRP A 18 19.26 0.56 -5.09
CA TRP A 18 20.19 -0.06 -6.05
C TRP A 18 20.32 -1.58 -5.86
N LEU A 19 20.30 -2.05 -4.62
CA LEU A 19 20.18 -3.47 -4.26
C LEU A 19 18.86 -4.04 -4.75
N ASP A 20 17.74 -3.38 -4.48
CA ASP A 20 16.42 -3.78 -4.96
C ASP A 20 16.38 -3.83 -6.49
N LEU A 21 16.89 -2.82 -7.18
CA LEU A 21 16.97 -2.81 -8.65
C LEU A 21 17.90 -3.91 -9.19
N LYS A 22 19.04 -4.17 -8.55
CA LYS A 22 20.02 -5.15 -9.00
C LYS A 22 19.63 -6.58 -8.69
N TRP A 23 18.98 -6.82 -7.55
CA TRP A 23 18.57 -8.15 -7.09
C TRP A 23 17.21 -8.57 -7.64
N ILE A 24 16.25 -7.68 -7.70
CA ILE A 24 14.93 -7.92 -8.29
C ILE A 24 15.04 -8.21 -9.78
N TYR A 25 15.99 -7.58 -10.48
CA TYR A 25 16.17 -7.78 -11.91
C TYR A 25 17.16 -8.87 -12.30
N LYS A 26 17.93 -9.43 -11.38
CA LYS A 26 19.03 -10.36 -11.69
C LYS A 26 18.88 -11.77 -11.15
N GLU A 27 18.07 -11.97 -10.12
CA GLU A 27 17.78 -13.31 -9.59
C GLU A 27 16.30 -13.38 -9.19
N ASP A 28 15.60 -14.41 -9.67
CA ASP A 28 14.25 -14.83 -9.27
C ASP A 28 14.22 -15.28 -7.79
N ASN A 29 14.61 -14.41 -6.88
CA ASN A 29 14.63 -14.73 -5.46
C ASN A 29 13.29 -14.39 -4.82
N ASP A 30 12.36 -15.35 -4.91
CA ASP A 30 11.02 -15.32 -4.32
C ASP A 30 10.98 -14.85 -2.86
N ILE A 31 12.02 -15.17 -2.10
CA ILE A 31 12.15 -14.84 -0.68
C ILE A 31 12.09 -13.31 -0.44
N TYR A 32 12.76 -12.52 -1.27
CA TYR A 32 12.73 -11.05 -1.11
C TYR A 32 11.36 -10.46 -1.45
N THR A 33 10.73 -10.97 -2.50
CA THR A 33 9.37 -10.56 -2.88
C THR A 33 8.37 -10.91 -1.77
N PHE A 34 8.44 -12.12 -1.20
CA PHE A 34 7.63 -12.51 -0.05
C PHE A 34 7.88 -11.64 1.18
N SER A 35 9.15 -11.36 1.49
CA SER A 35 9.52 -10.51 2.62
C SER A 35 8.99 -9.08 2.47
N GLY A 36 9.01 -8.55 1.24
CA GLY A 36 8.42 -7.26 0.92
C GLY A 36 6.91 -7.24 1.20
N PHE A 37 6.15 -8.16 0.64
CA PHE A 37 4.71 -8.30 0.92
C PHE A 37 4.43 -8.42 2.42
N PHE A 38 5.17 -9.27 3.12
CA PHE A 38 4.97 -9.49 4.54
C PHE A 38 5.22 -8.23 5.36
N SER A 39 6.30 -7.49 5.09
CA SER A 39 6.62 -6.25 5.78
C SER A 39 5.53 -5.19 5.61
N PHE A 40 5.01 -5.04 4.39
CA PHE A 40 3.91 -4.11 4.12
C PHE A 40 2.60 -4.55 4.78
N ILE A 41 2.28 -5.84 4.78
CA ILE A 41 1.11 -6.39 5.48
C ILE A 41 1.16 -6.01 6.97
N VAL A 42 2.29 -6.25 7.62
CA VAL A 42 2.48 -5.94 9.05
C VAL A 42 2.30 -4.43 9.30
N GLY A 43 2.94 -3.58 8.48
CA GLY A 43 2.79 -2.13 8.59
C GLY A 43 1.35 -1.66 8.46
N HIS A 44 0.61 -2.17 7.47
CA HIS A 44 -0.81 -1.83 7.26
C HIS A 44 -1.71 -2.32 8.39
N ILE A 45 -1.44 -3.49 8.97
CA ILE A 45 -2.17 -3.99 10.15
C ILE A 45 -2.00 -3.04 11.34
N PHE A 46 -0.80 -2.50 11.57
CA PHE A 46 -0.59 -1.50 12.62
C PHE A 46 -1.40 -0.22 12.37
N PHE A 47 -1.42 0.29 11.14
CA PHE A 47 -2.24 1.47 10.79
C PHE A 47 -3.74 1.20 10.96
N ILE A 48 -4.24 0.06 10.49
CA ILE A 48 -5.65 -0.33 10.65
C ILE A 48 -6.00 -0.44 12.14
N SER A 49 -5.13 -1.08 12.94
CA SER A 49 -5.34 -1.22 14.38
C SER A 49 -5.39 0.14 15.08
N ALA A 50 -4.49 1.06 14.75
CA ALA A 50 -4.48 2.41 15.29
C ALA A 50 -5.75 3.20 14.95
N ILE A 51 -6.22 3.09 13.69
CA ILE A 51 -7.47 3.73 13.24
C ILE A 51 -8.67 3.17 14.02
N LEU A 52 -8.77 1.85 14.15
CA LEU A 52 -9.87 1.20 14.85
C LEU A 52 -9.88 1.56 16.34
N GLN A 53 -8.73 1.54 16.99
CA GLN A 53 -8.65 1.89 18.42
C GLN A 53 -9.03 3.34 18.71
N ARG A 54 -8.72 4.26 17.78
CA ARG A 54 -8.89 5.69 18.02
C ARG A 54 -10.21 6.25 17.51
N PHE A 55 -10.74 5.74 16.41
CA PHE A 55 -11.86 6.34 15.67
C PHE A 55 -13.05 5.42 15.46
N ALA A 56 -12.99 4.13 15.83
CA ALA A 56 -14.12 3.24 15.65
C ALA A 56 -15.21 3.54 16.69
N GLU A 57 -16.41 3.81 16.19
CA GLU A 57 -17.63 3.86 16.99
C GLU A 57 -18.40 2.55 16.80
N TRP A 58 -18.40 1.70 17.81
CA TRP A 58 -19.01 0.37 17.73
C TRP A 58 -20.53 0.40 17.57
N ASP A 59 -21.18 1.50 17.96
CA ASP A 59 -22.62 1.71 17.75
C ASP A 59 -22.94 1.91 16.27
N LYS A 60 -21.96 2.32 15.46
CA LYS A 60 -22.07 2.55 14.03
C LYS A 60 -21.30 1.50 13.22
N ILE A 61 -21.49 0.23 13.55
CA ILE A 61 -20.73 -0.90 12.98
C ILE A 61 -20.73 -0.97 11.44
N ILE A 62 -21.74 -0.38 10.80
CA ILE A 62 -21.85 -0.35 9.33
C ILE A 62 -20.64 0.32 8.67
N TYR A 63 -20.06 1.36 9.31
CA TYR A 63 -18.87 2.06 8.80
C TYR A 63 -17.59 1.23 8.92
N ILE A 64 -17.65 0.10 9.63
CA ILE A 64 -16.54 -0.88 9.73
C ILE A 64 -16.81 -2.07 8.81
N VAL A 65 -18.03 -2.60 8.81
CA VAL A 65 -18.38 -3.78 8.02
C VAL A 65 -18.37 -3.50 6.53
N LEU A 66 -18.89 -2.36 6.10
CA LEU A 66 -18.95 -2.00 4.67
C LEU A 66 -17.55 -1.93 4.03
N PRO A 67 -16.53 -1.25 4.61
CA PRO A 67 -15.16 -1.29 4.11
C PRO A 67 -14.57 -2.70 4.02
N VAL A 68 -14.83 -3.55 5.00
CA VAL A 68 -14.36 -4.94 4.97
C VAL A 68 -14.94 -5.69 3.77
N VAL A 69 -16.24 -5.57 3.54
CA VAL A 69 -16.92 -6.21 2.39
C VAL A 69 -16.38 -5.67 1.06
N ILE A 70 -16.23 -4.34 0.93
CA ILE A 70 -15.70 -3.72 -0.30
C ILE A 70 -14.24 -4.17 -0.54
N SER A 71 -13.42 -4.23 0.51
CA SER A 71 -12.04 -4.69 0.40
C SER A 71 -11.93 -6.16 -0.01
N LEU A 72 -12.85 -6.99 0.48
CA LEU A 72 -12.93 -8.39 0.07
C LEU A 72 -13.32 -8.52 -1.40
N ILE A 73 -14.28 -7.73 -1.86
CA ILE A 73 -14.68 -7.66 -3.28
C ILE A 73 -13.50 -7.20 -4.14
N ALA A 74 -12.74 -6.19 -3.71
CA ALA A 74 -11.57 -5.71 -4.42
C ALA A 74 -10.48 -6.80 -4.53
N ALA A 75 -10.22 -7.54 -3.45
CA ALA A 75 -9.25 -8.63 -3.42
C ALA A 75 -9.64 -9.80 -4.34
N VAL A 76 -10.93 -10.17 -4.34
CA VAL A 76 -11.47 -11.19 -5.27
C VAL A 76 -11.47 -10.66 -6.70
N GLY A 77 -11.83 -9.39 -6.90
CA GLY A 77 -11.80 -8.71 -8.19
C GLY A 77 -10.41 -8.76 -8.85
N MET A 78 -9.35 -8.65 -8.05
CA MET A 78 -7.97 -8.77 -8.53
C MET A 78 -7.69 -10.13 -9.20
N LEU A 79 -8.27 -11.23 -8.68
CA LEU A 79 -8.16 -12.55 -9.29
C LEU A 79 -8.93 -12.64 -10.64
N ILE A 80 -10.07 -12.00 -10.71
CA ILE A 80 -10.89 -11.96 -11.94
C ILE A 80 -10.17 -11.16 -13.03
N LEU A 81 -9.49 -10.08 -12.62
CA LEU A 81 -8.75 -9.20 -13.51
C LEU A 81 -7.40 -9.79 -13.98
N GLU A 82 -6.91 -10.88 -13.36
CA GLU A 82 -5.67 -11.57 -13.75
C GLU A 82 -5.64 -11.88 -15.25
N LYS A 83 -6.70 -12.50 -15.78
CA LYS A 83 -6.79 -12.90 -17.20
C LYS A 83 -6.91 -11.71 -18.15
N PRO A 84 -7.88 -10.77 -17.98
CA PRO A 84 -8.03 -9.65 -18.91
C PRO A 84 -6.83 -8.70 -18.92
N LEU A 85 -6.13 -8.57 -17.80
CA LEU A 85 -4.92 -7.74 -17.69
C LEU A 85 -3.64 -8.48 -18.11
N LYS A 86 -3.75 -9.75 -18.55
CA LYS A 86 -2.60 -10.60 -18.90
C LYS A 86 -1.53 -10.64 -17.81
N MET A 87 -1.96 -10.75 -16.58
CA MET A 87 -1.09 -10.91 -15.42
C MET A 87 -0.96 -12.38 -15.04
N ASN A 88 0.19 -12.78 -14.50
CA ASN A 88 0.42 -14.12 -13.99
C ASN A 88 1.00 -14.05 -12.59
N TYR A 89 0.15 -14.25 -11.59
CA TYR A 89 0.58 -14.23 -10.18
C TYR A 89 1.29 -15.52 -9.76
N GLY A 90 1.15 -16.63 -10.50
CA GLY A 90 1.80 -17.89 -10.19
C GLY A 90 1.72 -18.28 -8.72
N LYS A 91 2.87 -18.50 -8.09
CA LYS A 91 3.00 -18.86 -6.66
C LYS A 91 2.67 -17.72 -5.69
N PHE A 92 2.66 -16.48 -6.16
CA PHE A 92 2.33 -15.30 -5.34
C PHE A 92 0.83 -15.01 -5.24
N LYS A 93 -0.01 -15.79 -5.90
CA LYS A 93 -1.45 -15.56 -6.00
C LYS A 93 -2.12 -15.36 -4.62
N VAL A 94 -1.84 -16.23 -3.68
CA VAL A 94 -2.45 -16.18 -2.32
C VAL A 94 -2.00 -14.94 -1.56
N ILE A 95 -0.70 -14.66 -1.55
CA ILE A 95 -0.18 -13.50 -0.82
C ILE A 95 -0.63 -12.18 -1.44
N THR A 96 -0.76 -12.11 -2.77
CA THR A 96 -1.28 -10.94 -3.49
C THR A 96 -2.73 -10.65 -3.09
N VAL A 97 -3.58 -11.68 -2.98
CA VAL A 97 -4.97 -11.51 -2.53
C VAL A 97 -5.05 -10.98 -1.10
N VAL A 98 -4.29 -11.58 -0.18
CA VAL A 98 -4.24 -11.13 1.24
C VAL A 98 -3.72 -9.69 1.31
N TYR A 99 -2.67 -9.39 0.59
CA TYR A 99 -2.07 -8.07 0.52
C TYR A 99 -3.05 -7.02 -0.02
N THR A 100 -3.69 -7.31 -1.16
CA THR A 100 -4.69 -6.42 -1.77
C THR A 100 -5.85 -6.15 -0.82
N PHE A 101 -6.32 -7.19 -0.11
CA PHE A 101 -7.37 -7.02 0.90
C PHE A 101 -6.94 -6.02 1.99
N ILE A 102 -5.74 -6.15 2.52
CA ILE A 102 -5.25 -5.31 3.63
C ILE A 102 -5.00 -3.88 3.19
N VAL A 103 -4.42 -3.67 2.00
CA VAL A 103 -4.20 -2.32 1.43
C VAL A 103 -5.54 -1.64 1.15
N ALA A 104 -6.48 -2.35 0.53
CA ALA A 104 -7.83 -1.85 0.26
C ALA A 104 -8.57 -1.54 1.57
N LEU A 105 -8.41 -2.38 2.59
CA LEU A 105 -9.04 -2.18 3.89
C LEU A 105 -8.55 -0.91 4.57
N LEU A 106 -7.26 -0.60 4.53
CA LEU A 106 -6.75 0.66 5.06
C LEU A 106 -7.41 1.87 4.37
N ALA A 107 -7.47 1.87 3.04
CA ALA A 107 -8.05 2.96 2.27
C ALA A 107 -9.57 3.10 2.53
N PHE A 108 -10.33 2.04 2.39
CA PHE A 108 -11.79 2.09 2.53
C PHE A 108 -12.24 2.31 3.98
N LEU A 109 -11.53 1.76 4.96
CA LEU A 109 -11.83 1.97 6.38
C LEU A 109 -11.59 3.43 6.78
N SER A 110 -10.43 3.99 6.45
CA SER A 110 -10.13 5.39 6.74
C SER A 110 -11.11 6.33 6.02
N GLY A 111 -11.47 6.04 4.77
CA GLY A 111 -12.46 6.80 4.01
C GLY A 111 -13.87 6.71 4.60
N SER A 112 -14.31 5.52 5.02
CA SER A 112 -15.60 5.30 5.66
C SER A 112 -15.72 6.05 6.98
N LEU A 113 -14.69 5.99 7.82
CA LEU A 113 -14.65 6.72 9.09
C LEU A 113 -14.51 8.25 8.87
N ALA A 114 -13.81 8.68 7.84
CA ALA A 114 -13.76 10.08 7.44
C ALA A 114 -15.16 10.59 7.04
N LEU A 115 -15.89 9.81 6.25
CA LEU A 115 -17.27 10.10 5.84
C LEU A 115 -18.20 10.16 7.07
N MET A 116 -18.11 9.20 7.99
CA MET A 116 -18.88 9.18 9.24
C MET A 116 -18.70 10.46 10.03
N ASN A 117 -17.49 11.01 10.05
CA ASN A 117 -17.15 12.25 10.74
C ASN A 117 -17.30 13.52 9.88
N GLY A 118 -17.92 13.41 8.69
CA GLY A 118 -18.12 14.53 7.78
C GLY A 118 -16.80 15.16 7.30
N PHE A 119 -15.73 14.37 7.16
CA PHE A 119 -14.38 14.78 6.75
C PHE A 119 -13.72 15.83 7.64
N LYS A 120 -14.17 15.97 8.89
CA LYS A 120 -13.64 16.96 9.85
C LYS A 120 -12.31 16.52 10.48
N ILE A 121 -12.00 15.24 10.47
CA ILE A 121 -10.79 14.68 11.09
C ILE A 121 -9.70 14.57 10.03
N MET A 122 -8.72 15.48 10.10
CA MET A 122 -7.62 15.57 9.12
C MET A 122 -6.80 14.28 9.04
N THR A 123 -6.57 13.60 10.16
CA THR A 123 -5.89 12.29 10.22
C THR A 123 -6.54 11.27 9.28
N LEU A 124 -7.87 11.11 9.36
CA LEU A 124 -8.60 10.15 8.54
C LEU A 124 -8.58 10.54 7.05
N ASN A 125 -8.67 11.84 6.75
CA ASN A 125 -8.62 12.33 5.38
C ASN A 125 -7.26 12.06 4.72
N LEU A 126 -6.17 12.33 5.44
CA LEU A 126 -4.81 12.07 4.97
C LEU A 126 -4.53 10.56 4.84
N MET A 127 -5.00 9.75 5.80
CA MET A 127 -4.91 8.29 5.75
C MET A 127 -5.68 7.73 4.53
N PHE A 128 -6.89 8.22 4.29
CA PHE A 128 -7.70 7.83 3.13
C PHE A 128 -7.00 8.19 1.82
N ALA A 129 -6.58 9.44 1.66
CA ALA A 129 -5.85 9.88 0.47
C ALA A 129 -4.56 9.07 0.27
N GLY A 130 -3.78 8.89 1.32
CA GLY A 130 -2.56 8.08 1.30
C GLY A 130 -2.82 6.62 0.93
N GLY A 131 -3.88 6.01 1.47
CA GLY A 131 -4.30 4.65 1.14
C GLY A 131 -4.70 4.49 -0.33
N ILE A 132 -5.40 5.48 -0.91
CA ILE A 132 -5.72 5.49 -2.35
C ILE A 132 -4.46 5.59 -3.20
N PHE A 133 -3.55 6.51 -2.90
CA PHE A 133 -2.27 6.63 -3.62
C PHE A 133 -1.44 5.35 -3.51
N PHE A 134 -1.47 4.70 -2.33
CA PHE A 134 -0.77 3.43 -2.12
C PHE A 134 -1.36 2.33 -3.01
N ALA A 135 -2.69 2.17 -3.02
CA ALA A 135 -3.36 1.19 -3.86
C ALA A 135 -3.10 1.43 -5.36
N LEU A 136 -3.06 2.70 -5.80
CA LEU A 136 -2.69 3.06 -7.18
C LEU A 136 -1.25 2.68 -7.51
N SER A 137 -0.31 2.95 -6.61
CA SER A 137 1.09 2.52 -6.74
C SER A 137 1.19 1.01 -6.93
N ASP A 138 0.47 0.24 -6.10
CA ASP A 138 0.48 -1.22 -6.16
C ASP A 138 -0.14 -1.78 -7.44
N LEU A 139 -1.17 -1.14 -7.97
CA LEU A 139 -1.73 -1.52 -9.28
C LEU A 139 -0.70 -1.34 -10.40
N ILE A 140 0.05 -0.23 -10.39
CA ILE A 140 1.11 0.02 -11.37
C ILE A 140 2.23 -1.00 -11.20
N LEU A 141 2.65 -1.23 -9.94
CA LEU A 141 3.69 -2.20 -9.58
C LEU A 141 3.30 -3.62 -10.02
N SER A 142 2.06 -4.03 -9.72
CA SER A 142 1.52 -5.33 -10.12
C SER A 142 1.55 -5.52 -11.63
N GLY A 143 1.18 -4.49 -12.40
CA GLY A 143 1.28 -4.50 -13.87
C GLY A 143 2.71 -4.66 -14.38
N THR A 144 3.70 -4.11 -13.67
CA THR A 144 5.12 -4.19 -14.02
C THR A 144 5.73 -5.55 -13.66
N TYR A 145 5.33 -6.14 -12.52
CA TYR A 145 5.86 -7.40 -12.03
C TYR A 145 5.21 -8.63 -12.66
N PHE A 146 3.89 -8.63 -12.79
CA PHE A 146 3.10 -9.79 -13.19
C PHE A 146 2.56 -9.69 -14.63
N GLY A 147 2.71 -8.52 -15.28
CA GLY A 147 2.22 -8.28 -16.63
C GLY A 147 3.23 -8.68 -17.70
N GLU A 148 2.74 -9.17 -18.83
CA GLU A 148 3.56 -9.42 -20.01
C GLU A 148 4.05 -8.10 -20.64
N ASN A 149 5.37 -7.93 -20.81
CA ASN A 149 6.02 -6.87 -21.60
C ASN A 149 5.89 -5.41 -21.13
N LYS A 150 5.75 -5.12 -19.82
CA LYS A 150 5.53 -3.74 -19.37
C LYS A 150 6.62 -3.15 -18.46
N LYS A 151 7.88 -3.27 -18.86
CA LYS A 151 8.97 -2.53 -18.19
C LYS A 151 9.19 -1.17 -18.86
N ARG A 152 8.21 -0.26 -18.78
CA ARG A 152 8.34 1.10 -19.31
C ARG A 152 8.96 2.00 -18.23
N PRO A 153 9.92 2.86 -18.56
CA PRO A 153 10.48 3.81 -17.60
C PRO A 153 9.42 4.70 -16.93
N ILE A 154 8.36 5.04 -17.66
CA ILE A 154 7.25 5.84 -17.15
C ILE A 154 6.49 5.11 -16.02
N ASP A 155 6.29 3.81 -16.13
CA ASP A 155 5.59 3.03 -15.10
C ASP A 155 6.40 3.00 -13.80
N ILE A 156 7.73 2.92 -13.89
CA ILE A 156 8.63 2.98 -12.75
C ILE A 156 8.55 4.35 -12.07
N ILE A 157 8.65 5.44 -12.84
CA ILE A 157 8.58 6.81 -12.31
C ILE A 157 7.23 7.05 -11.65
N THR A 158 6.13 6.68 -12.32
CA THR A 158 4.78 6.88 -11.79
C THR A 158 4.55 6.06 -10.52
N ASN A 159 5.00 4.81 -10.49
CA ASN A 159 4.93 3.96 -9.31
C ASN A 159 5.64 4.60 -8.10
N HIS A 160 6.89 5.02 -8.28
CA HIS A 160 7.66 5.65 -7.18
C HIS A 160 7.03 6.96 -6.74
N THR A 161 6.55 7.79 -7.67
CA THR A 161 5.90 9.07 -7.34
C THR A 161 4.63 8.86 -6.51
N THR A 162 3.76 7.94 -6.93
CA THR A 162 2.52 7.60 -6.19
C THR A 162 2.82 6.96 -4.85
N TYR A 163 3.83 6.08 -4.77
CA TYR A 163 4.28 5.46 -3.54
C TYR A 163 4.79 6.47 -2.52
N TYR A 164 5.71 7.37 -2.92
CA TYR A 164 6.24 8.38 -2.01
C TYR A 164 5.16 9.38 -1.58
N ALA A 165 4.25 9.76 -2.48
CA ALA A 165 3.10 10.59 -2.13
C ALA A 165 2.22 9.89 -1.08
N ALA A 166 1.95 8.60 -1.24
CA ALA A 166 1.21 7.80 -0.27
C ALA A 166 1.88 7.78 1.09
N GLN A 167 3.18 7.47 1.13
CA GLN A 167 3.95 7.41 2.37
C GLN A 167 3.98 8.77 3.08
N PHE A 168 4.17 9.85 2.33
CA PHE A 168 4.15 11.20 2.89
C PHE A 168 2.78 11.55 3.50
N LEU A 169 1.67 11.24 2.82
CA LEU A 169 0.32 11.48 3.33
C LEU A 169 0.02 10.66 4.58
N ILE A 170 0.37 9.36 4.58
CA ILE A 170 0.19 8.47 5.73
C ILE A 170 1.04 8.96 6.92
N ALA A 171 2.32 9.28 6.69
CA ALA A 171 3.17 9.81 7.75
C ALA A 171 2.66 11.16 8.29
N SER A 172 2.21 12.06 7.41
CA SER A 172 1.64 13.35 7.79
C SER A 172 0.37 13.21 8.61
N SER A 173 -0.41 12.14 8.43
CA SER A 173 -1.63 11.90 9.22
C SER A 173 -1.34 11.77 10.72
N LEU A 174 -0.14 11.27 11.09
CA LEU A 174 0.27 11.11 12.47
C LEU A 174 0.45 12.45 13.19
N MET A 175 0.77 13.53 12.46
CA MET A 175 0.93 14.87 13.04
C MET A 175 -0.40 15.45 13.57
N PHE A 176 -1.52 14.95 13.08
CA PHE A 176 -2.87 15.38 13.46
C PHE A 176 -3.57 14.40 14.40
N LEU A 177 -2.88 13.37 14.87
CA LEU A 177 -3.33 12.48 15.94
C LEU A 177 -3.29 13.25 17.28
N LYS A 178 -4.43 13.83 17.67
CA LYS A 178 -4.65 14.44 18.99
C LYS A 178 -5.54 13.56 19.84
#